data_1e832267b4a12559cb0d83d828d82226
#
_entry.id   1e832267b4a12559cb0d83d828d82226
#
_cell.length_a   1.000
_cell.length_b   1.000
_cell.length_c   1.000
_cell.angle_alpha   90.00
_cell.angle_beta   90.00
_cell.angle_gamma   90.00
#
_symmetry.space_group_name_H-M   'P 1'
#
loop_
_entity.id
_entity.type
_entity.pdbx_description
1 polymer ?
#
loop_
_entity_poly.entity_id
_entity_poly.type
_entity_poly.pdbx_seq_one_letter_code
_entity_poly.pdbx_strand_id
1 'polypeptide(L)'
;MKSEFIKRIISSIILLTIIFLSALINDYIFLSILFLAIIFSWIEWIKIIEKIGFKKITKIIHILLFLIYLFIAYVICFNIFVIDKYFFLTILLICILSDIGGYSFGKTFGGKKLTKISPKKTISGSIGSFILSYIGFFVIYFYFIDIIFVRFKFEVLFFIPFIVSSICQLGDLF
;
A
#
# COMPACT_ATOMS: atom_id res chain seq x y z
N MET A 1 -13.33 -7.76 -20.91
CA MET A 1 -12.09 -7.07 -20.50
C MET A 1 -12.28 -5.60 -20.11
N LYS A 2 -12.89 -4.74 -20.93
CA LYS A 2 -13.11 -3.31 -20.54
C LYS A 2 -14.00 -3.15 -19.31
N SER A 3 -15.08 -3.92 -19.16
CA SER A 3 -16.02 -3.81 -18.03
C SER A 3 -15.39 -4.18 -16.68
N GLU A 4 -14.55 -5.19 -16.62
CA GLU A 4 -13.86 -5.59 -15.36
C GLU A 4 -12.79 -4.58 -14.94
N PHE A 5 -12.12 -3.97 -15.92
CA PHE A 5 -11.16 -2.90 -15.67
C PHE A 5 -11.84 -1.67 -15.05
N ILE A 6 -12.96 -1.24 -15.64
CA ILE A 6 -13.72 -0.11 -15.11
C ILE A 6 -14.26 -0.41 -13.70
N LYS A 7 -14.78 -1.60 -13.46
CA LYS A 7 -15.24 -2.01 -12.12
C LYS A 7 -14.13 -1.94 -11.07
N ARG A 8 -12.92 -2.39 -11.40
CA ARG A 8 -11.76 -2.32 -10.49
C ARG A 8 -11.35 -0.88 -10.20
N ILE A 9 -11.32 0.00 -11.20
CA ILE A 9 -11.01 1.42 -10.99
C ILE A 9 -12.06 2.06 -10.08
N ILE A 10 -13.35 1.84 -10.36
CA ILE A 10 -14.43 2.42 -9.56
C ILE A 10 -14.34 1.92 -8.11
N SER A 11 -14.16 0.62 -7.89
CA SER A 11 -14.04 0.07 -6.53
C SER A 11 -12.80 0.61 -5.79
N SER A 12 -11.68 0.80 -6.48
CA SER A 12 -10.46 1.37 -5.89
C SER A 12 -10.66 2.84 -5.50
N ILE A 13 -11.31 3.63 -6.36
CA ILE A 13 -11.62 5.04 -6.08
C ILE A 13 -12.58 5.14 -4.90
N ILE A 14 -13.64 4.33 -4.86
CA ILE A 14 -14.60 4.33 -3.75
C ILE A 14 -13.89 3.97 -2.43
N LEU A 15 -13.07 2.91 -2.43
CA LEU A 15 -12.35 2.49 -1.24
C LEU A 15 -11.39 3.58 -0.74
N LEU A 16 -10.64 4.19 -1.66
CA LEU A 16 -9.73 5.29 -1.37
C LEU A 16 -10.48 6.48 -0.76
N THR A 17 -11.60 6.86 -1.36
CA THR A 17 -12.45 7.96 -0.86
C THR A 17 -12.94 7.66 0.56
N ILE A 18 -13.42 6.44 0.82
CA ILE A 18 -13.88 6.02 2.15
C ILE A 18 -12.74 6.12 3.17
N ILE A 19 -11.55 5.63 2.85
CA ILE A 19 -10.38 5.66 3.74
C ILE A 19 -9.98 7.10 4.08
N PHE A 20 -9.86 7.96 3.06
CA PHE A 20 -9.47 9.36 3.28
C PHE A 20 -10.54 10.14 4.06
N LEU A 21 -11.81 10.02 3.69
CA LEU A 21 -12.89 10.69 4.40
C LEU A 21 -13.00 10.22 5.84
N SER A 22 -12.87 8.92 6.11
CA SER A 22 -12.92 8.40 7.48
C SER A 22 -11.81 9.00 8.35
N ALA A 23 -10.60 9.11 7.83
CA ALA A 23 -9.47 9.71 8.55
C ALA A 23 -9.66 11.22 8.80
N LEU A 24 -10.35 11.94 7.89
CA LEU A 24 -10.62 13.37 8.07
C LEU A 24 -11.75 13.63 9.05
N ILE A 25 -12.80 12.79 9.05
CA ILE A 25 -14.00 12.99 9.87
C ILE A 25 -13.74 12.59 11.33
N ASN A 26 -13.20 11.38 11.55
CA ASN A 26 -13.01 10.87 12.90
C ASN A 26 -11.93 9.78 12.94
N ASP A 27 -10.95 9.98 13.82
CA ASP A 27 -9.82 9.07 13.98
C ASP A 27 -10.25 7.67 14.43
N TYR A 28 -11.29 7.56 15.26
CA TYR A 28 -11.83 6.26 15.71
C TYR A 28 -12.48 5.48 14.56
N ILE A 29 -13.16 6.15 13.64
CA ILE A 29 -13.75 5.51 12.45
C ILE A 29 -12.65 4.96 11.57
N PHE A 30 -11.59 5.75 11.32
CA PHE A 30 -10.44 5.32 10.53
C PHE A 30 -9.74 4.10 11.15
N LEU A 31 -9.45 4.16 12.46
CA LEU A 31 -8.82 3.07 13.19
C LEU A 31 -9.67 1.79 13.18
N SER A 32 -11.00 1.93 13.23
CA SER A 32 -11.92 0.80 13.12
C SER A 32 -11.86 0.15 11.72
N ILE A 33 -11.77 0.96 10.66
CA ILE A 33 -11.63 0.47 9.28
C ILE A 33 -10.29 -0.26 9.12
N LEU A 34 -9.21 0.31 9.66
CA LEU A 34 -7.88 -0.30 9.65
C LEU A 34 -7.87 -1.65 10.38
N PHE A 35 -8.55 -1.73 11.53
CA PHE A 35 -8.70 -2.98 12.27
C PHE A 35 -9.50 -4.04 11.50
N LEU A 36 -10.58 -3.64 10.84
CA LEU A 36 -11.35 -4.53 9.97
C LEU A 36 -10.52 -5.05 8.79
N ALA A 37 -9.71 -4.20 8.17
CA ALA A 37 -8.81 -4.62 7.09
C ALA A 37 -7.83 -5.71 7.55
N ILE A 38 -7.32 -5.62 8.78
CA ILE A 38 -6.45 -6.64 9.38
C ILE A 38 -7.19 -7.96 9.59
N ILE A 39 -8.43 -7.92 10.10
CA ILE A 39 -9.25 -9.13 10.27
C ILE A 39 -9.48 -9.81 8.91
N PHE A 40 -9.84 -9.05 7.87
CA PHE A 40 -10.02 -9.61 6.53
C PHE A 40 -8.73 -10.23 5.98
N SER A 41 -7.60 -9.55 6.13
CA SER A 41 -6.30 -10.08 5.71
C SER A 41 -5.95 -11.40 6.42
N TRP A 42 -6.26 -11.50 7.72
CA TRP A 42 -6.05 -12.72 8.47
C TRP A 42 -6.93 -13.87 8.01
N ILE A 43 -8.22 -13.61 7.76
CA ILE A 43 -9.16 -14.61 7.22
C ILE A 43 -8.70 -15.10 5.83
N GLU A 44 -8.24 -14.19 4.97
CA GLU A 44 -7.73 -14.57 3.65
C GLU A 44 -6.47 -15.44 3.76
N TRP A 45 -5.56 -15.09 4.67
CA TRP A 45 -4.36 -15.89 4.90
C TRP A 45 -4.68 -17.30 5.34
N ILE A 46 -5.62 -17.49 6.26
CA ILE A 46 -6.07 -18.81 6.67
C ILE A 46 -6.57 -19.63 5.46
N LYS A 47 -7.39 -19.03 4.60
CA LYS A 47 -7.89 -19.70 3.39
C LYS A 47 -6.76 -20.09 2.43
N ILE A 48 -5.71 -19.26 2.30
CA ILE A 48 -4.54 -19.56 1.46
C ILE A 48 -3.79 -20.76 2.03
N ILE A 49 -3.50 -20.74 3.33
CA ILE A 49 -2.79 -21.83 4.03
C ILE A 49 -3.55 -23.15 3.94
N GLU A 50 -4.88 -23.11 3.97
CA GLU A 50 -5.73 -24.29 3.78
C GLU A 50 -5.61 -24.90 2.39
N LYS A 51 -5.54 -24.07 1.37
CA LYS A 51 -5.36 -24.53 -0.03
C LYS A 51 -4.01 -25.17 -0.30
N ILE A 52 -2.95 -24.73 0.37
CA ILE A 52 -1.58 -25.24 0.17
C ILE A 52 -1.43 -26.67 0.75
N GLY A 53 -2.27 -27.05 1.73
CA GLY A 53 -2.26 -28.42 2.26
C GLY A 53 -1.07 -28.74 3.16
N PHE A 54 -0.53 -27.76 3.91
CA PHE A 54 0.54 -27.98 4.86
C PHE A 54 0.17 -28.98 5.96
N LYS A 55 1.18 -29.67 6.51
CA LYS A 55 1.03 -30.51 7.72
C LYS A 55 0.48 -29.64 8.87
N LYS A 56 -0.31 -30.24 9.77
CA LYS A 56 -1.00 -29.54 10.86
C LYS A 56 -0.11 -28.59 11.65
N ILE A 57 1.10 -29.02 12.04
CA ILE A 57 2.04 -28.21 12.81
C ILE A 57 2.53 -27.02 11.99
N THR A 58 2.96 -27.23 10.75
CA THR A 58 3.42 -26.17 9.85
C THR A 58 2.32 -25.14 9.59
N LYS A 59 1.08 -25.61 9.42
CA LYS A 59 -0.09 -24.73 9.26
C LYS A 59 -0.27 -23.79 10.46
N ILE A 60 -0.22 -24.33 11.68
CA ILE A 60 -0.36 -23.53 12.92
C ILE A 60 0.75 -22.49 13.02
N ILE A 61 2.00 -22.88 12.75
CA ILE A 61 3.14 -21.96 12.79
C ILE A 61 2.94 -20.79 11.82
N HIS A 62 2.55 -21.04 10.58
CA HIS A 62 2.32 -19.97 9.59
C HIS A 62 1.18 -19.03 9.99
N ILE A 63 0.09 -19.57 10.55
CA ILE A 63 -1.04 -18.75 11.03
C ILE A 63 -0.59 -17.85 12.19
N LEU A 64 0.17 -18.39 13.15
CA LEU A 64 0.67 -17.62 14.30
C LEU A 64 1.68 -16.55 13.87
N LEU A 65 2.64 -16.88 13.01
CA LEU A 65 3.61 -15.90 12.49
C LEU A 65 2.93 -14.76 11.76
N PHE A 66 1.92 -15.06 10.94
CA PHE A 66 1.19 -14.02 10.23
C PHE A 66 0.35 -13.15 11.17
N LEU A 67 -0.22 -13.72 12.21
CA LEU A 67 -0.94 -12.97 13.24
C LEU A 67 -0.01 -12.01 13.98
N ILE A 68 1.18 -12.45 14.35
CA ILE A 68 2.22 -11.59 14.96
C ILE A 68 2.61 -10.46 13.99
N TYR A 69 2.82 -10.78 12.72
CA TYR A 69 3.12 -9.79 11.68
C TYR A 69 2.00 -8.73 11.57
N LEU A 70 0.74 -9.14 11.50
CA LEU A 70 -0.40 -8.23 11.42
C LEU A 70 -0.54 -7.36 12.67
N PHE A 71 -0.27 -7.92 13.85
CA PHE A 71 -0.27 -7.16 15.11
C PHE A 71 0.81 -6.07 15.10
N ILE A 72 2.04 -6.42 14.72
CA ILE A 72 3.13 -5.45 14.60
C ILE A 72 2.80 -4.37 13.57
N ALA A 73 2.28 -4.77 12.41
CA ALA A 73 1.86 -3.83 11.36
C ALA A 73 0.79 -2.86 11.87
N TYR A 74 -0.22 -3.36 12.60
CA TYR A 74 -1.25 -2.52 13.22
C TYR A 74 -0.66 -1.51 14.19
N VAL A 75 0.20 -1.95 15.11
CA VAL A 75 0.83 -1.09 16.10
C VAL A 75 1.66 0.01 15.43
N ILE A 76 2.41 -0.32 14.39
CA ILE A 76 3.20 0.65 13.64
C ILE A 76 2.28 1.68 12.95
N CYS A 77 1.27 1.21 12.22
CA CYS A 77 0.30 2.10 11.55
C CYS A 77 -0.44 3.00 12.54
N PHE A 78 -0.89 2.43 13.66
CA PHE A 78 -1.53 3.17 14.74
C PHE A 78 -0.64 4.27 15.29
N ASN A 79 0.62 3.96 15.64
CA ASN A 79 1.55 4.94 16.18
C ASN A 79 1.85 6.06 15.18
N ILE A 80 2.13 5.74 13.91
CA ILE A 80 2.39 6.76 12.88
C ILE A 80 1.16 7.65 12.71
N PHE A 81 -0.05 7.07 12.67
CA PHE A 81 -1.29 7.81 12.52
C PHE A 81 -1.57 8.75 13.71
N VAL A 82 -1.33 8.29 14.93
CA VAL A 82 -1.54 9.10 16.16
C VAL A 82 -0.50 10.23 16.28
N ILE A 83 0.75 9.98 15.88
CA ILE A 83 1.83 10.98 15.92
C ILE A 83 1.60 12.06 14.87
N ASP A 84 1.34 11.64 13.62
CA ASP A 84 1.09 12.55 12.50
C ASP A 84 0.16 11.90 11.46
N LYS A 85 -1.11 12.21 11.57
CA LYS A 85 -2.17 11.71 10.69
C LYS A 85 -1.91 12.09 9.22
N TYR A 86 -1.47 13.30 8.95
CA TYR A 86 -1.25 13.76 7.58
C TYR A 86 -0.04 13.10 6.94
N PHE A 87 1.00 12.88 7.72
CA PHE A 87 2.17 12.12 7.28
C PHE A 87 1.78 10.66 6.95
N PHE A 88 0.98 10.01 7.79
CA PHE A 88 0.46 8.68 7.52
C PHE A 88 -0.36 8.62 6.21
N LEU A 89 -1.27 9.58 6.01
CA LEU A 89 -2.08 9.66 4.81
C LEU A 89 -1.23 9.91 3.55
N THR A 90 -0.13 10.66 3.69
CA THR A 90 0.84 10.86 2.61
C THR A 90 1.52 9.55 2.22
N ILE A 91 1.99 8.76 3.18
CA ILE A 91 2.58 7.44 2.93
C ILE A 91 1.57 6.54 2.21
N LEU A 92 0.34 6.50 2.68
CA LEU A 92 -0.73 5.69 2.10
C LEU A 92 -1.04 6.10 0.66
N LEU A 93 -1.08 7.41 0.38
CA LEU A 93 -1.25 7.91 -0.99
C LEU A 93 -0.09 7.52 -1.91
N ILE A 94 1.14 7.59 -1.42
CA ILE A 94 2.32 7.15 -2.18
C ILE A 94 2.23 5.66 -2.53
N CYS A 95 1.80 4.79 -1.60
CA CYS A 95 1.56 3.37 -1.87
C CYS A 95 0.56 3.17 -3.00
N ILE A 96 -0.59 3.85 -2.93
CA ILE A 96 -1.65 3.75 -3.94
C ILE A 96 -1.15 4.23 -5.32
N LEU A 97 -0.44 5.36 -5.36
CA LEU A 97 0.12 5.89 -6.60
C LEU A 97 1.22 5.00 -7.18
N SER A 98 2.01 4.33 -6.32
CA SER A 98 2.97 3.32 -6.74
C SER A 98 2.28 2.18 -7.49
N ASP A 99 1.17 1.67 -6.97
CA ASP A 99 0.42 0.57 -7.58
C ASP A 99 -0.25 1.00 -8.90
N ILE A 100 -0.87 2.19 -8.92
CA ILE A 100 -1.46 2.77 -10.13
C ILE A 100 -0.38 2.97 -11.20
N GLY A 101 0.79 3.49 -10.81
CA GLY A 101 1.92 3.71 -11.70
C GLY A 101 2.43 2.40 -12.30
N GLY A 102 2.64 1.39 -11.43
CA GLY A 102 3.08 0.07 -11.84
C GLY A 102 2.15 -0.59 -12.84
N TYR A 103 0.86 -0.51 -12.59
CA TYR A 103 -0.16 -1.07 -13.48
C TYR A 103 -0.30 -0.27 -14.79
N SER A 104 -0.43 1.05 -14.72
CA SER A 104 -0.68 1.89 -15.90
C SER A 104 0.49 1.88 -16.87
N PHE A 105 1.71 2.13 -16.38
CA PHE A 105 2.91 2.12 -17.21
C PHE A 105 3.27 0.70 -17.72
N GLY A 106 3.11 -0.31 -16.87
CA GLY A 106 3.33 -1.69 -17.27
C GLY A 106 2.40 -2.15 -18.39
N LYS A 107 1.14 -1.67 -18.39
CA LYS A 107 0.17 -2.02 -19.41
C LYS A 107 0.32 -1.19 -20.69
N THR A 108 0.69 0.09 -20.59
CA THR A 108 0.81 0.97 -21.75
C THR A 108 2.11 0.77 -22.51
N PHE A 109 3.23 0.69 -21.80
CA PHE A 109 4.56 0.58 -22.40
C PHE A 109 5.03 -0.87 -22.52
N GLY A 110 4.54 -1.78 -21.67
CA GLY A 110 4.94 -3.17 -21.69
C GLY A 110 6.46 -3.36 -21.51
N GLY A 111 7.05 -4.28 -22.25
CA GLY A 111 8.50 -4.48 -22.30
C GLY A 111 8.99 -5.68 -21.50
N LYS A 112 10.28 -5.65 -21.12
CA LYS A 112 10.94 -6.77 -20.42
C LYS A 112 10.31 -7.01 -19.05
N LYS A 113 10.16 -8.27 -18.68
CA LYS A 113 9.67 -8.70 -17.37
C LYS A 113 10.67 -8.32 -16.28
N LEU A 114 10.18 -7.87 -15.14
CA LEU A 114 11.02 -7.44 -14.02
C LEU A 114 11.74 -8.64 -13.37
N THR A 115 10.99 -9.71 -13.11
CA THR A 115 11.50 -10.93 -12.48
C THR A 115 10.87 -12.19 -13.07
N LYS A 116 11.52 -13.34 -12.85
CA LYS A 116 10.95 -14.65 -13.18
C LYS A 116 9.84 -15.07 -12.20
N ILE A 117 9.87 -14.55 -10.96
CA ILE A 117 8.93 -14.88 -9.88
C ILE A 117 7.56 -14.30 -10.19
N SER A 118 7.50 -13.06 -10.66
CA SER A 118 6.25 -12.39 -11.02
C SER A 118 6.22 -12.00 -12.50
N PRO A 119 5.81 -12.93 -13.40
CA PRO A 119 5.90 -12.74 -14.84
C PRO A 119 4.95 -11.68 -15.42
N LYS A 120 4.05 -11.14 -14.59
CA LYS A 120 3.13 -10.07 -14.99
C LYS A 120 3.73 -8.68 -14.81
N LYS A 121 4.82 -8.53 -14.01
CA LYS A 121 5.47 -7.24 -13.76
C LYS A 121 6.52 -6.93 -14.79
N THR A 122 6.54 -5.68 -15.25
CA THR A 122 7.47 -5.17 -16.27
C THR A 122 8.40 -4.11 -15.67
N ILE A 123 9.56 -3.91 -16.30
CA ILE A 123 10.50 -2.85 -15.90
C ILE A 123 9.86 -1.47 -16.08
N SER A 124 9.11 -1.26 -17.18
CA SER A 124 8.35 -0.02 -17.39
C SER A 124 7.35 0.26 -16.28
N GLY A 125 6.67 -0.78 -15.78
CA GLY A 125 5.77 -0.67 -14.63
C GLY A 125 6.51 -0.23 -13.38
N SER A 126 7.67 -0.83 -13.08
CA SER A 126 8.49 -0.44 -11.92
C SER A 126 8.91 1.03 -11.99
N ILE A 127 9.35 1.51 -13.15
CA ILE A 127 9.68 2.91 -13.36
C ILE A 127 8.43 3.80 -13.17
N GLY A 128 7.29 3.38 -13.70
CA GLY A 128 6.01 4.08 -13.53
C GLY A 128 5.56 4.21 -12.08
N SER A 129 5.80 3.17 -11.25
CA SER A 129 5.56 3.22 -9.82
C SER A 129 6.34 4.36 -9.15
N PHE A 130 7.65 4.47 -9.42
CA PHE A 130 8.47 5.55 -8.88
C PHE A 130 8.00 6.92 -9.37
N ILE A 131 7.76 7.07 -10.67
CA ILE A 131 7.33 8.36 -11.26
C ILE A 131 6.05 8.86 -10.60
N LEU A 132 5.00 8.05 -10.50
CA LEU A 132 3.73 8.49 -9.90
C LEU A 132 3.84 8.71 -8.40
N SER A 133 4.65 7.92 -7.69
CA SER A 133 4.96 8.12 -6.26
C SER A 133 5.61 9.48 -6.02
N TYR A 134 6.59 9.86 -6.82
CA TYR A 134 7.24 11.17 -6.73
C TYR A 134 6.32 12.32 -7.12
N ILE A 135 5.53 12.18 -8.19
CA ILE A 135 4.56 13.20 -8.58
C ILE A 135 3.57 13.45 -7.44
N GLY A 136 2.99 12.39 -6.87
CA GLY A 136 2.06 12.53 -5.75
C GLY A 136 2.68 13.15 -4.52
N PHE A 137 3.90 12.74 -4.18
CA PHE A 137 4.64 13.34 -3.08
C PHE A 137 4.89 14.83 -3.29
N PHE A 138 5.39 15.24 -4.47
CA PHE A 138 5.66 16.65 -4.74
C PHE A 138 4.39 17.49 -4.76
N VAL A 139 3.27 16.98 -5.27
CA VAL A 139 1.99 17.68 -5.20
C VAL A 139 1.62 17.97 -3.75
N ILE A 140 1.70 16.96 -2.86
CA ILE A 140 1.40 17.16 -1.43
C ILE A 140 2.43 18.10 -0.80
N TYR A 141 3.71 17.92 -1.10
CA TYR A 141 4.78 18.75 -0.55
C TYR A 141 4.58 20.23 -0.87
N PHE A 142 4.29 20.60 -2.14
CA PHE A 142 4.12 21.99 -2.52
C PHE A 142 2.85 22.65 -1.99
N TYR A 143 1.76 21.89 -1.84
CA TYR A 143 0.49 22.46 -1.37
C TYR A 143 0.31 22.41 0.15
N PHE A 144 0.99 21.50 0.84
CA PHE A 144 0.76 21.23 2.27
C PHE A 144 2.04 21.22 3.11
N ILE A 145 3.14 21.82 2.60
CA ILE A 145 4.44 21.81 3.28
C ILE A 145 4.36 22.35 4.72
N ASP A 146 3.61 23.43 4.92
CA ASP A 146 3.51 24.10 6.22
C ASP A 146 2.71 23.28 7.25
N ILE A 147 1.92 22.33 6.80
CA ILE A 147 1.06 21.51 7.66
C ILE A 147 1.71 20.16 7.97
N ILE A 148 2.30 19.53 6.94
CA ILE A 148 2.71 18.11 7.03
C ILE A 148 4.21 17.97 7.30
N PHE A 149 5.04 18.83 6.71
CA PHE A 149 6.47 18.59 6.61
C PHE A 149 7.35 19.52 7.44
N VAL A 150 6.77 20.37 8.29
CA VAL A 150 7.51 21.33 9.13
C VAL A 150 8.62 20.67 9.99
N ARG A 151 8.42 19.41 10.34
CA ARG A 151 9.34 18.66 11.23
C ARG A 151 10.51 17.98 10.53
N PHE A 152 10.48 17.86 9.20
CA PHE A 152 11.45 17.07 8.46
C PHE A 152 12.30 17.94 7.52
N LYS A 153 13.60 17.62 7.44
CA LYS A 153 14.47 18.23 6.42
C LYS A 153 14.09 17.72 5.03
N PHE A 154 14.11 18.58 4.03
CA PHE A 154 13.76 18.23 2.64
C PHE A 154 14.54 17.01 2.12
N GLU A 155 15.81 16.88 2.49
CA GLU A 155 16.67 15.77 2.09
C GLU A 155 16.09 14.42 2.51
N VAL A 156 15.59 14.33 3.76
CA VAL A 156 14.95 13.10 4.29
C VAL A 156 13.62 12.82 3.56
N LEU A 157 12.84 13.88 3.36
CA LEU A 157 11.54 13.79 2.70
C LEU A 157 11.65 13.27 1.26
N PHE A 158 12.71 13.67 0.55
CA PHE A 158 12.94 13.24 -0.83
C PHE A 158 13.12 11.73 -0.97
N PHE A 159 13.66 11.05 0.03
CA PHE A 159 13.83 9.59 0.01
C PHE A 159 12.56 8.80 0.36
N ILE A 160 11.55 9.42 0.95
CA ILE A 160 10.31 8.73 1.36
C ILE A 160 9.60 8.05 0.17
N PRO A 161 9.30 8.73 -0.95
CA PRO A 161 8.65 8.09 -2.09
C PRO A 161 9.45 6.92 -2.65
N PHE A 162 10.77 7.02 -2.66
CA PHE A 162 11.65 5.95 -3.12
C PHE A 162 11.55 4.72 -2.22
N ILE A 163 11.67 4.91 -0.91
CA ILE A 163 11.63 3.82 0.07
C ILE A 163 10.25 3.15 0.06
N VAL A 164 9.18 3.95 0.15
CA VAL A 164 7.81 3.45 0.20
C VAL A 164 7.46 2.70 -1.09
N SER A 165 7.73 3.27 -2.27
CA SER A 165 7.48 2.61 -3.55
C SER A 165 8.31 1.33 -3.73
N SER A 166 9.56 1.32 -3.24
CA SER A 166 10.39 0.11 -3.27
C SER A 166 9.80 -1.01 -2.41
N ILE A 167 9.34 -0.69 -1.20
CA ILE A 167 8.71 -1.67 -0.30
C ILE A 167 7.41 -2.20 -0.91
N CYS A 168 6.55 -1.34 -1.48
CA CYS A 168 5.33 -1.75 -2.17
C CYS A 168 5.65 -2.71 -3.33
N GLN A 169 6.62 -2.37 -4.17
CA GLN A 169 7.03 -3.21 -5.29
C GLN A 169 7.61 -4.56 -4.85
N LEU A 170 8.39 -4.59 -3.75
CA LEU A 170 8.91 -5.84 -3.18
C LEU A 170 7.77 -6.71 -2.64
N GLY A 171 6.82 -6.12 -1.90
CA GLY A 171 5.65 -6.84 -1.39
C GLY A 171 4.81 -7.49 -2.49
N ASP A 172 4.72 -6.85 -3.62
CA ASP A 172 4.02 -7.34 -4.79
C ASP A 172 4.76 -8.47 -5.57
N LEU A 173 6.04 -8.72 -5.28
CA LEU A 173 6.81 -9.78 -5.94
C LEU A 173 6.61 -11.14 -5.27
N PHE A 174 6.19 -11.14 -4.01
CA PHE A 174 5.96 -12.33 -3.18
C PHE A 174 4.48 -12.64 -3.01
#